data_69cbdef8bd80dd9bea957291f28749df
#
_entry.id   69cbdef8bd80dd9bea957291f28749df
#
_cell.length_a   1.000
_cell.length_b   1.000
_cell.length_c   1.000
_cell.angle_alpha   90.00
_cell.angle_beta   90.00
_cell.angle_gamma   90.00
#
_symmetry.space_group_name_H-M   'P 1'
#
loop_
_entity.id
_entity.type
_entity.pdbx_description
1 polymer ?
#
loop_
_entity_poly.entity_id
_entity_poly.type
_entity_poly.pdbx_seq_one_letter_code
_entity_poly.pdbx_strand_id
1 'polypeptide(L)' 'MRERMLEVLRSHAEANINLHVMNIETYLKNPAGIGEHSDIMEAIQGELDKIAMHSDRMDILTDYFNE' A
#
# COMPACT_ATOMS: atom_id res chain seq x y z
N MET A 1 16.94 19.65 -6.04
CA MET A 1 16.73 18.97 -4.74
C MET A 1 15.27 18.74 -4.42
N ARG A 2 14.44 19.75 -4.56
CA ARG A 2 12.99 19.62 -4.33
C ARG A 2 12.36 18.56 -5.24
N GLU A 3 12.63 18.62 -6.52
CA GLU A 3 12.08 17.68 -7.48
C GLU A 3 12.51 16.25 -7.19
N ARG A 4 13.77 16.08 -6.80
CA ARG A 4 14.29 14.77 -6.46
C ARG A 4 13.61 14.21 -5.19
N MET A 5 13.37 15.05 -4.20
CA MET A 5 12.68 14.65 -2.98
C MET A 5 11.26 14.21 -3.27
N LEU A 6 10.54 14.96 -4.10
CA LEU A 6 9.17 14.61 -4.47
C LEU A 6 9.12 13.30 -5.26
N GLU A 7 10.09 13.11 -6.16
CA GLU A 7 10.19 11.85 -6.91
C GLU A 7 10.38 10.66 -5.99
N VAL A 8 11.27 10.79 -5.01
CA VAL A 8 11.52 9.71 -4.05
C VAL A 8 10.27 9.42 -3.22
N LEU A 9 9.56 10.46 -2.79
CA LEU A 9 8.32 10.27 -2.01
C LEU A 9 7.25 9.54 -2.82
N ARG A 10 7.09 9.89 -4.10
CA ARG A 10 6.15 9.20 -4.98
C ARG A 10 6.55 7.76 -5.19
N SER A 11 7.83 7.51 -5.46
CA SER A 11 8.32 6.15 -5.67
C SER A 11 8.14 5.29 -4.44
N HIS A 12 8.37 5.85 -3.26
CA HIS A 12 8.18 5.14 -1.99
C HIS A 12 6.70 4.76 -1.81
N ALA A 13 5.79 5.69 -2.04
CA ALA A 13 4.36 5.43 -1.90
C ALA A 13 3.90 4.35 -2.90
N GLU A 14 4.31 4.47 -4.15
CA GLU A 14 3.95 3.51 -5.19
C GLU A 14 4.47 2.10 -4.86
N ALA A 15 5.72 2.00 -4.44
CA ALA A 15 6.31 0.71 -4.08
C ALA A 15 5.57 0.07 -2.92
N ASN A 16 5.16 0.86 -1.93
CA ASN A 16 4.42 0.35 -0.78
C ASN A 16 3.00 -0.08 -1.16
N ILE A 17 2.34 0.65 -2.04
CA ILE A 17 1.03 0.23 -2.55
C ILE A 17 1.17 -1.14 -3.21
N ASN A 18 2.14 -1.30 -4.08
CA ASN A 18 2.35 -2.56 -4.79
C ASN A 18 2.71 -3.70 -3.84
N LEU A 19 3.51 -3.43 -2.83
CA LEU A 19 3.88 -4.43 -1.82
C LEU A 19 2.63 -4.96 -1.12
N HIS A 20 1.76 -4.08 -0.66
CA HIS A 20 0.59 -4.49 0.10
C HIS A 20 -0.49 -5.11 -0.78
N VAL A 21 -0.58 -4.69 -2.05
CA VAL A 21 -1.44 -5.38 -3.03
C VAL A 21 -0.97 -6.82 -3.20
N MET A 22 0.34 -7.04 -3.35
CA MET A 22 0.88 -8.39 -3.48
C MET A 22 0.61 -9.24 -2.23
N ASN A 23 0.70 -8.63 -1.06
CA ASN A 23 0.40 -9.35 0.19
C ASN A 23 -1.05 -9.84 0.20
N ILE A 24 -1.98 -8.99 -0.22
CA ILE A 24 -3.40 -9.37 -0.30
C ILE A 24 -3.59 -10.49 -1.31
N GLU A 25 -2.97 -10.38 -2.47
CA GLU A 25 -3.06 -11.41 -3.50
C GLU A 25 -2.56 -12.76 -2.97
N THR A 26 -1.48 -12.72 -2.19
CA THR A 26 -0.92 -13.93 -1.58
C THR A 26 -1.91 -14.56 -0.61
N TYR A 27 -2.54 -13.75 0.25
CA TYR A 27 -3.54 -14.25 1.19
C TYR A 27 -4.74 -14.85 0.47
N LEU A 28 -5.20 -14.21 -0.60
CA LEU A 28 -6.35 -14.69 -1.35
C LEU A 28 -6.08 -16.02 -2.05
N LYS A 29 -4.85 -16.23 -2.48
CA LYS A 29 -4.47 -17.47 -3.18
C LYS A 29 -4.22 -18.63 -2.24
N ASN A 30 -3.79 -18.37 -1.02
CA ASN A 30 -3.38 -19.41 -0.09
C ASN A 30 -3.83 -19.12 1.33
N PRO A 31 -5.14 -19.02 1.55
CA PRO A 31 -5.67 -18.65 2.88
C PRO A 31 -5.37 -19.70 3.95
N ALA A 32 -5.25 -20.98 3.59
CA ALA A 32 -4.98 -22.05 4.56
C ALA A 32 -3.60 -21.91 5.22
N GLY A 33 -2.68 -21.16 4.59
CA GLY A 33 -1.33 -21.00 5.11
C GLY A 33 -1.24 -20.00 6.27
N ILE A 34 -2.32 -19.33 6.61
CA ILE A 34 -2.31 -18.27 7.64
C ILE A 34 -3.01 -18.73 8.92
N GLY A 35 -3.84 -19.76 8.86
CA GLY A 35 -4.57 -20.24 10.01
C GLY A 35 -6.07 -20.00 9.90
N GLU A 36 -6.67 -19.38 10.90
CA GLU A 36 -8.11 -19.20 10.95
C GLU A 36 -8.62 -18.11 10.02
N HIS A 37 -9.87 -18.24 9.55
CA HIS A 37 -10.49 -17.31 8.63
C HIS A 37 -10.55 -15.88 9.16
N SER A 38 -10.81 -15.72 10.48
CA SER A 38 -10.87 -14.41 11.09
C SER A 38 -9.51 -13.70 11.02
N ASP A 39 -8.43 -14.44 11.22
CA ASP A 39 -7.08 -13.90 11.16
C ASP A 39 -6.72 -13.46 9.74
N ILE A 40 -7.18 -14.21 8.75
CA ILE A 40 -6.95 -13.87 7.34
C ILE A 40 -7.66 -12.57 6.99
N MET A 41 -8.91 -12.44 7.41
CA MET A 41 -9.69 -11.24 7.12
C MET A 41 -9.08 -10.01 7.79
N GLU A 42 -8.63 -10.18 9.04
CA GLU A 42 -7.97 -9.12 9.77
C GLU A 42 -6.66 -8.71 9.10
N ALA A 43 -5.88 -9.69 8.67
CA ALA A 43 -4.62 -9.44 7.96
C ALA A 43 -4.87 -8.65 6.67
N ILE A 44 -5.88 -9.04 5.91
CA ILE A 44 -6.22 -8.34 4.67
C ILE A 44 -6.64 -6.90 4.95
N GLN A 45 -7.46 -6.69 6.00
CA GLN A 45 -7.87 -5.33 6.36
C GLN A 45 -6.68 -4.47 6.76
N GLY A 46 -5.71 -5.04 7.46
CA GLY A 46 -4.48 -4.33 7.79
C GLY A 46 -3.69 -3.91 6.55
N GLU A 47 -3.65 -4.78 5.54
CA GLU A 47 -3.00 -4.45 4.28
C GLU A 47 -3.76 -3.36 3.53
N LEU A 48 -5.10 -3.43 3.53
CA LEU A 48 -5.93 -2.40 2.92
C LEU A 48 -5.70 -1.02 3.55
N ASP A 49 -5.54 -0.97 4.86
CA ASP A 49 -5.26 0.28 5.57
C ASP A 49 -3.94 0.90 5.11
N LYS A 50 -2.93 0.07 4.87
CA LYS A 50 -1.63 0.56 4.41
C LYS A 50 -1.71 1.06 2.97
N ILE A 51 -2.46 0.36 2.11
CA ILE A 51 -2.68 0.83 0.74
C ILE A 51 -3.37 2.18 0.76
N ALA A 52 -4.41 2.31 1.58
CA ALA A 52 -5.17 3.57 1.69
C ALA A 52 -4.26 4.71 2.13
N MET A 53 -3.39 4.48 3.10
CA MET A 53 -2.46 5.50 3.59
C MET A 53 -1.52 5.98 2.50
N HIS A 54 -0.90 5.05 1.79
CA HIS A 54 0.05 5.41 0.73
C HIS A 54 -0.63 6.02 -0.49
N SER A 55 -1.82 5.51 -0.82
CA SER A 55 -2.62 6.06 -1.92
C SER A 55 -3.02 7.51 -1.62
N ASP A 56 -3.42 7.78 -0.38
CA ASP A 56 -3.76 9.12 0.07
C ASP A 56 -2.57 10.06 -0.03
N ARG A 57 -1.39 9.59 0.37
CA ARG A 57 -0.15 10.36 0.24
C ARG A 57 0.15 10.71 -1.22
N MET A 58 -0.08 9.77 -2.14
CA MET A 58 0.09 10.01 -3.57
C MET A 58 -0.84 11.10 -4.06
N ASP A 59 -2.10 11.06 -3.63
CA ASP A 59 -3.09 12.06 -4.00
C ASP A 59 -2.68 13.45 -3.49
N ILE A 60 -2.20 13.52 -2.26
CA ILE A 60 -1.73 14.77 -1.67
C ILE A 60 -0.54 15.32 -2.46
N LEU A 61 0.41 14.46 -2.80
CA LEU A 61 1.56 14.88 -3.60
C LEU A 61 1.12 15.43 -4.96
N THR A 62 0.14 14.78 -5.57
CA THR A 62 -0.38 15.20 -6.87
C THR A 62 -1.13 16.53 -6.76
N ASP A 63 -1.97 16.67 -5.74
CA ASP A 63 -2.84 17.84 -5.61
C ASP A 63 -2.09 19.11 -5.17
N TYR A 64 -1.10 18.97 -4.32
CA TYR A 64 -0.46 20.12 -3.69
C TYR A 64 0.98 20.35 -4.10
N PHE A 65 1.67 19.35 -4.61
CA PHE A 65 3.10 19.42 -4.90
C PHE A 65 3.45 19.01 -6.32
N ASN A 66 2.47 18.96 -7.18
CA ASN A 66 2.67 18.64 -8.59
C ASN A 66 3.01 19.94 -9.32
N GLU A 67 4.18 20.00 -9.91
CA GLU A 67 4.62 21.19 -10.63
C GLU A 67 4.72 20.96 -12.12
#